data_88cc8e762722d7a91de7610e9f3adcb9
#
_entry.id   88cc8e762722d7a91de7610e9f3adcb9
#
_cell.length_a   1.000
_cell.length_b   1.000
_cell.length_c   1.000
_cell.angle_alpha   90.00
_cell.angle_beta   90.00
_cell.angle_gamma   90.00
#
_symmetry.space_group_name_H-M   'P 1'
#
loop_
_entity.id
_entity.type
_entity.pdbx_description
1 polymer ?
#
loop_
_entity_poly.entity_id
_entity_poly.type
_entity_poly.pdbx_seq_one_letter_code
_entity_poly.pdbx_strand_id
1 'polypeptide(L)'
;GSEMCIRDSGWTVGETTALAGIQHAGMLLGMFTMAVSTYAFKSRTRHILHLWIRGGCLVSAISLTLLAFGGMTSTNWPINLNVFVLGAANGSFAVAAIGGMMMLAGQGRKQRDGLRMGLGGAAQASSFARGGFLGTVAVDITGLWFSNPAASYGLVFLAAAVLFVWAASLIFNIDQQVNADTKDADVDNTFALKNKLG
;
A
#
# COMPACT_ATOMS: atom_id res chain seq x y z
N GLY A 1 -8.82 23.63 19.15
CA GLY A 1 -7.56 22.87 19.24
C GLY A 1 -6.84 22.70 17.89
N SER A 2 -7.54 22.55 16.78
CA SER A 2 -6.92 22.33 15.46
C SER A 2 -6.23 23.56 14.86
N GLU A 3 -6.74 24.76 15.13
CA GLU A 3 -6.14 26.00 14.63
C GLU A 3 -4.78 26.34 15.27
N MET A 4 -4.55 25.88 16.49
CA MET A 4 -3.31 26.14 17.22
C MET A 4 -2.14 25.29 16.69
N CYS A 5 -2.40 24.03 16.33
CA CYS A 5 -1.38 23.14 15.73
C CYS A 5 -0.94 23.59 14.32
N ILE A 6 -1.86 24.16 13.53
CA ILE A 6 -1.55 24.67 12.18
C ILE A 6 -0.66 25.93 12.27
N ARG A 7 -0.84 26.75 13.29
CA ARG A 7 -0.07 27.98 13.51
C ARG A 7 1.39 27.70 13.88
N ASP A 8 1.64 26.59 14.58
CA ASP A 8 3.00 26.20 15.02
C ASP A 8 3.82 25.56 13.90
N SER A 9 3.17 24.97 12.88
CA SER A 9 3.83 24.35 11.71
C SER A 9 4.11 25.33 10.58
N GLY A 10 3.62 26.56 10.64
CA GLY A 10 3.78 27.60 9.58
C GLY A 10 2.98 27.36 8.30
N TRP A 11 2.18 26.31 8.25
CA TRP A 11 1.35 25.98 7.08
C TRP A 11 -0.08 26.49 7.26
N THR A 12 -0.65 27.08 6.21
CA THR A 12 -2.05 27.50 6.18
C THR A 12 -2.98 26.32 5.90
N VAL A 13 -4.24 26.42 6.33
CA VAL A 13 -5.27 25.42 6.03
C VAL A 13 -5.42 25.20 4.51
N GLY A 14 -5.25 26.26 3.72
CA GLY A 14 -5.28 26.19 2.26
C GLY A 14 -4.16 25.35 1.67
N GLU A 15 -2.95 25.48 2.20
CA GLU A 15 -1.77 24.71 1.73
C GLU A 15 -1.88 23.22 2.07
N THR A 16 -2.37 22.89 3.26
CA THR A 16 -2.61 21.48 3.64
C THR A 16 -3.71 20.85 2.81
N THR A 17 -4.77 21.59 2.49
CA THR A 17 -5.84 21.13 1.60
C THR A 17 -5.35 20.95 0.16
N ALA A 18 -4.49 21.84 -0.32
CA ALA A 18 -3.88 21.71 -1.65
C ALA A 18 -2.99 20.47 -1.75
N LEU A 19 -2.19 20.17 -0.72
CA LEU A 19 -1.39 18.93 -0.65
C LEU A 19 -2.26 17.68 -0.66
N ALA A 20 -3.36 17.67 0.09
CA ALA A 20 -4.33 16.58 0.06
C ALA A 20 -4.94 16.41 -1.34
N GLY A 21 -5.25 17.51 -2.03
CA GLY A 21 -5.72 17.50 -3.42
C GLY A 21 -4.71 16.88 -4.37
N ILE A 22 -3.42 17.24 -4.26
CA ILE A 22 -2.32 16.67 -5.05
C ILE A 22 -2.18 15.17 -4.79
N GLN A 23 -2.28 14.74 -3.53
CA GLN A 23 -2.24 13.32 -3.17
C GLN A 23 -3.39 12.55 -3.81
N HIS A 24 -4.61 13.06 -3.77
CA HIS A 24 -5.78 12.41 -4.38
C HIS A 24 -5.68 12.37 -5.91
N ALA A 25 -5.14 13.42 -6.54
CA ALA A 25 -4.87 13.41 -7.97
C ALA A 25 -3.84 12.31 -8.34
N GLY A 26 -2.77 12.17 -7.56
CA GLY A 26 -1.84 11.06 -7.68
C GLY A 26 -2.52 9.70 -7.53
N MET A 27 -3.38 9.57 -6.52
CA MET A 27 -4.12 8.33 -6.25
C MET A 27 -5.01 7.92 -7.44
N LEU A 28 -5.74 8.85 -8.03
CA LEU A 28 -6.55 8.61 -9.23
C LEU A 28 -5.68 8.16 -10.41
N LEU A 29 -4.54 8.81 -10.62
CA LEU A 29 -3.61 8.41 -11.68
C LEU A 29 -3.07 6.99 -11.44
N GLY A 30 -2.70 6.65 -10.21
CA GLY A 30 -2.26 5.32 -9.82
C GLY A 30 -3.32 4.24 -10.07
N MET A 31 -4.56 4.51 -9.70
CA MET A 31 -5.69 3.62 -9.98
C MET A 31 -5.89 3.40 -11.48
N PHE A 32 -5.83 4.47 -12.26
CA PHE A 32 -5.99 4.42 -13.71
C PHE A 32 -4.87 3.64 -14.40
N THR A 33 -3.62 3.90 -14.04
CA THR A 33 -2.45 3.20 -14.62
C THR A 33 -2.49 1.71 -14.30
N MET A 34 -2.90 1.34 -13.09
CA MET A 34 -3.07 -0.05 -12.71
C MET A 34 -4.19 -0.73 -13.51
N ALA A 35 -5.35 -0.08 -13.67
CA ALA A 35 -6.47 -0.60 -14.44
C ALA A 35 -6.10 -0.83 -15.93
N VAL A 36 -5.43 0.16 -16.52
CA VAL A 36 -4.94 0.07 -17.91
C VAL A 36 -3.92 -1.05 -18.08
N SER A 37 -2.96 -1.18 -17.16
CA SER A 37 -1.96 -2.25 -17.24
C SER A 37 -2.59 -3.65 -17.11
N THR A 38 -3.60 -3.80 -16.25
CA THR A 38 -4.33 -5.08 -16.13
C THR A 38 -5.12 -5.41 -17.41
N TYR A 39 -5.73 -4.40 -18.05
CA TYR A 39 -6.43 -4.57 -19.31
C TYR A 39 -5.46 -4.91 -20.45
N ALA A 40 -4.33 -4.21 -20.55
CA ALA A 40 -3.35 -4.42 -21.62
C ALA A 40 -2.67 -5.81 -21.55
N PHE A 41 -2.47 -6.33 -20.34
CA PHE A 41 -1.79 -7.61 -20.13
C PHE A 41 -2.71 -8.69 -19.55
N LYS A 42 -3.89 -8.83 -20.10
CA LYS A 42 -4.95 -9.76 -19.65
C LYS A 42 -4.48 -11.21 -19.45
N SER A 43 -3.50 -11.68 -20.22
CA SER A 43 -2.94 -13.04 -20.09
C SER A 43 -2.07 -13.27 -18.86
N ARG A 44 -1.58 -12.20 -18.21
CA ARG A 44 -0.67 -12.24 -17.04
C ARG A 44 -1.23 -11.48 -15.84
N THR A 45 -2.52 -11.35 -15.72
CA THR A 45 -3.20 -10.54 -14.70
C THR A 45 -2.68 -10.82 -13.28
N ARG A 46 -2.50 -12.09 -12.89
CA ARG A 46 -2.01 -12.48 -11.57
C ARG A 46 -0.60 -11.92 -11.28
N HIS A 47 0.30 -12.09 -12.23
CA HIS A 47 1.68 -11.59 -12.08
C HIS A 47 1.73 -10.07 -11.99
N ILE A 48 0.91 -9.38 -12.76
CA ILE A 48 0.80 -7.92 -12.76
C ILE A 48 0.25 -7.40 -11.43
N LEU A 49 -0.80 -8.02 -10.90
CA LEU A 49 -1.33 -7.69 -9.57
C LEU A 49 -0.25 -7.75 -8.49
N HIS A 50 0.50 -8.85 -8.42
CA HIS A 50 1.59 -9.00 -7.46
C HIS A 50 2.70 -7.96 -7.66
N LEU A 51 3.04 -7.63 -8.90
CA LEU A 51 4.04 -6.63 -9.23
C LEU A 51 3.60 -5.23 -8.74
N TRP A 52 2.34 -4.85 -8.98
CA TRP A 52 1.79 -3.58 -8.55
C TRP A 52 1.64 -3.48 -7.02
N ILE A 53 1.26 -4.58 -6.36
CA ILE A 53 1.19 -4.61 -4.89
C ILE A 53 2.59 -4.38 -4.28
N ARG A 54 3.60 -5.11 -4.76
CA ARG A 54 4.98 -4.96 -4.28
C ARG A 54 5.57 -3.60 -4.63
N GLY A 55 5.43 -3.19 -5.89
CA GLY A 55 5.90 -1.90 -6.38
C GLY A 55 5.27 -0.74 -5.62
N GLY A 56 3.95 -0.78 -5.42
CA GLY A 56 3.23 0.21 -4.64
C GLY A 56 3.74 0.32 -3.20
N CYS A 57 3.94 -0.81 -2.51
CA CYS A 57 4.52 -0.81 -1.16
C CYS A 57 5.93 -0.21 -1.11
N LEU A 58 6.81 -0.58 -2.04
CA LEU A 58 8.19 -0.09 -2.08
C LEU A 58 8.24 1.40 -2.41
N VAL A 59 7.49 1.85 -3.42
CA VAL A 59 7.43 3.28 -3.78
C VAL A 59 6.83 4.10 -2.64
N SER A 60 5.81 3.60 -1.95
CA SER A 60 5.25 4.25 -0.75
C SER A 60 6.27 4.34 0.37
N ALA A 61 7.04 3.28 0.63
CA ALA A 61 8.09 3.29 1.64
C ALA A 61 9.18 4.31 1.32
N ILE A 62 9.64 4.36 0.08
CA ILE A 62 10.63 5.34 -0.39
C ILE A 62 10.08 6.77 -0.24
N SER A 63 8.85 7.02 -0.70
CA SER A 63 8.23 8.35 -0.61
C SER A 63 8.06 8.81 0.84
N LEU A 64 7.66 7.92 1.76
CA LEU A 64 7.56 8.22 3.19
C LEU A 64 8.93 8.52 3.82
N THR A 65 9.95 7.76 3.46
CA THR A 65 11.33 8.00 3.90
C THR A 65 11.82 9.38 3.41
N LEU A 66 11.56 9.70 2.15
CA LEU A 66 11.91 10.99 1.56
C LEU A 66 11.14 12.15 2.22
N LEU A 67 9.87 11.97 2.60
CA LEU A 67 9.10 12.96 3.37
C LEU A 67 9.69 13.17 4.76
N ALA A 68 10.10 12.10 5.44
CA ALA A 68 10.74 12.20 6.74
C ALA A 68 12.05 13.01 6.68
N PHE A 69 12.92 12.71 5.72
CA PHE A 69 14.16 13.46 5.52
C PHE A 69 13.92 14.89 5.04
N GLY A 70 13.01 15.10 4.10
CA GLY A 70 12.66 16.42 3.58
C GLY A 70 12.10 17.35 4.65
N GLY A 71 11.28 16.82 5.58
CA GLY A 71 10.76 17.57 6.73
C GLY A 71 11.84 17.98 7.73
N MET A 72 12.93 17.21 7.85
CA MET A 72 14.05 17.50 8.75
C MET A 72 15.09 18.46 8.15
N THR A 73 15.21 18.51 6.83
CA THR A 73 16.32 19.21 6.15
C THR A 73 15.98 20.65 5.74
N SER A 74 14.74 21.11 5.93
CA SER A 74 14.21 22.49 5.75
C SER A 74 14.62 23.27 4.47
N THR A 75 15.11 22.61 3.43
CA THR A 75 15.51 23.24 2.16
C THR A 75 14.59 22.78 1.04
N ASN A 76 14.06 23.70 0.25
CA ASN A 76 13.35 23.58 -1.06
C ASN A 76 13.02 22.16 -1.58
N TRP A 77 12.55 21.29 -0.68
CA TRP A 77 12.17 19.90 -1.00
C TRP A 77 10.90 19.91 -1.86
N PRO A 78 10.83 19.19 -2.97
CA PRO A 78 9.64 19.15 -3.82
C PRO A 78 8.53 18.29 -3.17
N ILE A 79 7.95 18.79 -2.06
CA ILE A 79 6.91 18.10 -1.28
C ILE A 79 5.74 17.70 -2.17
N ASN A 80 5.31 18.58 -3.08
CA ASN A 80 4.19 18.34 -3.97
C ASN A 80 4.40 17.12 -4.86
N LEU A 81 5.60 16.96 -5.44
CA LEU A 81 5.94 15.82 -6.27
C LEU A 81 5.99 14.53 -5.43
N ASN A 82 6.58 14.60 -4.24
CA ASN A 82 6.69 13.45 -3.36
C ASN A 82 5.31 12.96 -2.89
N VAL A 83 4.43 13.88 -2.47
CA VAL A 83 3.05 13.56 -2.07
C VAL A 83 2.23 13.02 -3.25
N PHE A 84 2.45 13.53 -4.46
CA PHE A 84 1.82 13.02 -5.67
C PHE A 84 2.24 11.58 -5.96
N VAL A 85 3.54 11.28 -5.90
CA VAL A 85 4.08 9.92 -6.10
C VAL A 85 3.58 8.96 -5.03
N LEU A 86 3.53 9.40 -3.77
CA LEU A 86 2.95 8.62 -2.67
C LEU A 86 1.47 8.30 -2.93
N GLY A 87 0.70 9.30 -3.40
CA GLY A 87 -0.69 9.10 -3.81
C GLY A 87 -0.82 8.07 -4.91
N ALA A 88 -0.02 8.18 -5.98
CA ALA A 88 -0.05 7.25 -7.11
C ALA A 88 0.32 5.81 -6.69
N ALA A 89 1.31 5.65 -5.84
CA ALA A 89 1.69 4.35 -5.28
C ALA A 89 0.56 3.73 -4.45
N ASN A 90 -0.08 4.53 -3.58
CA ASN A 90 -1.20 4.08 -2.76
C ASN A 90 -2.44 3.72 -3.60
N GLY A 91 -2.74 4.51 -4.64
CA GLY A 91 -3.86 4.25 -5.54
C GLY A 91 -3.69 2.96 -6.32
N SER A 92 -2.52 2.74 -6.90
CA SER A 92 -2.21 1.51 -7.63
C SER A 92 -2.22 0.28 -6.72
N PHE A 93 -1.65 0.39 -5.52
CA PHE A 93 -1.70 -0.66 -4.50
C PHE A 93 -3.14 -1.01 -4.11
N ALA A 94 -4.00 -0.02 -3.86
CA ALA A 94 -5.38 -0.25 -3.43
C ALA A 94 -6.17 -1.04 -4.48
N VAL A 95 -6.10 -0.66 -5.76
CA VAL A 95 -6.78 -1.37 -6.86
C VAL A 95 -6.20 -2.78 -7.04
N ALA A 96 -4.87 -2.92 -6.96
CA ALA A 96 -4.22 -4.22 -7.07
C ALA A 96 -4.62 -5.17 -5.92
N ALA A 97 -4.71 -4.66 -4.70
CA ALA A 97 -5.13 -5.44 -3.54
C ALA A 97 -6.58 -5.90 -3.65
N ILE A 98 -7.50 -5.01 -4.05
CA ILE A 98 -8.91 -5.35 -4.28
C ILE A 98 -9.02 -6.38 -5.40
N GLY A 99 -8.30 -6.19 -6.51
CA GLY A 99 -8.25 -7.14 -7.62
C GLY A 99 -7.74 -8.53 -7.20
N GLY A 100 -6.72 -8.57 -6.36
CA GLY A 100 -6.19 -9.80 -5.76
C GLY A 100 -7.22 -10.51 -4.88
N MET A 101 -7.94 -9.77 -4.04
CA MET A 101 -9.03 -10.31 -3.21
C MET A 101 -10.16 -10.88 -4.05
N MET A 102 -10.58 -10.18 -5.12
CA MET A 102 -11.59 -10.67 -6.06
C MET A 102 -11.16 -11.98 -6.74
N MET A 103 -9.91 -12.05 -7.16
CA MET A 103 -9.36 -13.23 -7.82
C MET A 103 -9.30 -14.43 -6.87
N LEU A 104 -8.93 -14.23 -5.60
CA LEU A 104 -8.95 -15.27 -4.57
C LEU A 104 -10.38 -15.69 -4.19
N ALA A 105 -11.33 -14.77 -4.15
CA ALA A 105 -12.73 -15.07 -3.89
C ALA A 105 -13.30 -15.97 -5.00
N GLY A 106 -13.03 -15.67 -6.27
CA GLY A 106 -13.54 -16.45 -7.41
C GLY A 106 -12.97 -17.86 -7.56
N GLN A 107 -11.89 -18.21 -6.87
CA GLN A 107 -11.29 -19.56 -6.89
C GLN A 107 -11.98 -20.55 -5.91
N GLY A 108 -12.96 -20.09 -5.14
CA GLY A 108 -13.67 -20.92 -4.14
C GLY A 108 -14.98 -21.51 -4.68
N ARG A 109 -15.68 -22.31 -3.82
CA ARG A 109 -17.05 -22.75 -4.10
C ARG A 109 -17.96 -21.53 -4.26
N LYS A 110 -18.66 -21.43 -5.38
CA LYS A 110 -19.52 -20.29 -5.81
C LYS A 110 -20.48 -19.70 -4.76
N GLN A 111 -20.76 -20.43 -3.69
CA GLN A 111 -21.72 -20.03 -2.63
C GLN A 111 -21.13 -19.15 -1.52
N ARG A 112 -19.81 -18.85 -1.51
CA ARG A 112 -19.15 -18.11 -0.42
C ARG A 112 -18.37 -16.88 -0.89
N ASP A 113 -18.52 -16.46 -2.13
CA ASP A 113 -17.77 -15.33 -2.72
C ASP A 113 -18.09 -14.02 -1.99
N GLY A 114 -19.36 -13.76 -1.68
CA GLY A 114 -19.81 -12.60 -0.92
C GLY A 114 -19.24 -12.54 0.50
N LEU A 115 -19.16 -13.68 1.18
CA LEU A 115 -18.58 -13.76 2.53
C LEU A 115 -17.08 -13.43 2.51
N ARG A 116 -16.34 -13.95 1.55
CA ARG A 116 -14.90 -13.68 1.41
C ARG A 116 -14.62 -12.21 1.09
N MET A 117 -15.41 -11.61 0.20
CA MET A 117 -15.33 -10.18 -0.11
C MET A 117 -15.68 -9.33 1.11
N GLY A 118 -16.73 -9.70 1.86
CA GLY A 118 -17.13 -9.02 3.09
C GLY A 118 -16.05 -9.08 4.17
N LEU A 119 -15.42 -10.26 4.37
CA LEU A 119 -14.30 -10.40 5.31
C LEU A 119 -13.09 -9.54 4.90
N GLY A 120 -12.75 -9.52 3.61
CA GLY A 120 -11.67 -8.68 3.08
C GLY A 120 -11.93 -7.19 3.31
N GLY A 121 -13.15 -6.73 3.03
CA GLY A 121 -13.56 -5.34 3.29
C GLY A 121 -13.56 -4.99 4.79
N ALA A 122 -14.03 -5.89 5.65
CA ALA A 122 -14.01 -5.70 7.10
C ALA A 122 -12.57 -5.63 7.65
N ALA A 123 -11.67 -6.49 7.16
CA ALA A 123 -10.26 -6.46 7.51
C ALA A 123 -9.60 -5.14 7.08
N GLN A 124 -9.91 -4.67 5.87
CA GLN A 124 -9.41 -3.39 5.35
C GLN A 124 -9.91 -2.21 6.19
N ALA A 125 -11.21 -2.13 6.48
CA ALA A 125 -11.80 -1.08 7.31
C ALA A 125 -11.20 -1.07 8.72
N SER A 126 -11.03 -2.24 9.33
CA SER A 126 -10.39 -2.39 10.64
C SER A 126 -8.93 -1.94 10.63
N SER A 127 -8.20 -2.22 9.55
CA SER A 127 -6.81 -1.81 9.39
C SER A 127 -6.68 -0.30 9.25
N PHE A 128 -7.56 0.36 8.50
CA PHE A 128 -7.59 1.82 8.38
C PHE A 128 -7.92 2.51 9.71
N ALA A 129 -8.92 2.00 10.44
CA ALA A 129 -9.29 2.55 11.74
C ALA A 129 -8.12 2.45 12.75
N ARG A 130 -7.49 1.28 12.83
CA ARG A 130 -6.32 1.08 13.72
C ARG A 130 -5.11 1.88 13.26
N GLY A 131 -4.82 1.92 11.97
CA GLY A 131 -3.71 2.70 11.41
C GLY A 131 -3.86 4.20 11.66
N GLY A 132 -5.06 4.76 11.47
CA GLY A 132 -5.35 6.16 11.78
C GLY A 132 -5.20 6.46 13.27
N PHE A 133 -5.78 5.62 14.13
CA PHE A 133 -5.67 5.79 15.58
C PHE A 133 -4.22 5.67 16.08
N LEU A 134 -3.51 4.62 15.68
CA LEU A 134 -2.12 4.42 16.07
C LEU A 134 -1.20 5.52 15.53
N GLY A 135 -1.48 6.02 14.32
CA GLY A 135 -0.72 7.13 13.74
C GLY A 135 -0.87 8.41 14.56
N THR A 136 -2.09 8.78 14.98
CA THR A 136 -2.31 9.97 15.81
C THR A 136 -1.68 9.81 17.20
N VAL A 137 -1.87 8.67 17.85
CA VAL A 137 -1.25 8.37 19.15
C VAL A 137 0.28 8.40 19.07
N ALA A 138 0.85 7.86 17.98
CA ALA A 138 2.31 7.89 17.80
C ALA A 138 2.85 9.32 17.65
N VAL A 139 2.14 10.20 16.92
CA VAL A 139 2.51 11.62 16.83
C VAL A 139 2.41 12.31 18.18
N ASP A 140 1.35 12.05 18.94
CA ASP A 140 1.18 12.65 20.29
C ASP A 140 2.28 12.20 21.25
N ILE A 141 2.59 10.91 21.31
CA ILE A 141 3.64 10.35 22.16
C ILE A 141 5.02 10.90 21.76
N THR A 142 5.34 10.93 20.47
CA THR A 142 6.63 11.46 20.00
C THR A 142 6.74 12.97 20.24
N GLY A 143 5.62 13.71 20.18
CA GLY A 143 5.54 15.12 20.53
C GLY A 143 5.86 15.44 22.00
N LEU A 144 5.65 14.47 22.92
CA LEU A 144 6.05 14.62 24.33
C LEU A 144 7.58 14.52 24.51
N TRP A 145 8.27 13.80 23.63
CA TRP A 145 9.72 13.56 23.74
C TRP A 145 10.54 14.52 22.88
N PHE A 146 9.98 15.00 21.80
CA PHE A 146 10.65 15.91 20.86
C PHE A 146 9.95 17.26 20.84
N SER A 147 10.66 18.32 21.22
CA SER A 147 10.17 19.70 21.15
C SER A 147 10.01 20.21 19.71
N ASN A 148 10.50 19.46 18.72
CA ASN A 148 10.40 19.81 17.31
C ASN A 148 9.33 18.97 16.62
N PRO A 149 8.20 19.57 16.16
CA PRO A 149 7.12 18.85 15.48
C PRO A 149 7.60 18.08 14.23
N ALA A 150 8.53 18.62 13.46
CA ALA A 150 9.07 17.97 12.27
C ALA A 150 9.77 16.64 12.57
N ALA A 151 10.44 16.53 13.73
CA ALA A 151 11.07 15.28 14.14
C ALA A 151 10.03 14.21 14.54
N SER A 152 8.93 14.61 15.20
CA SER A 152 7.84 13.71 15.58
C SER A 152 7.15 13.10 14.35
N TYR A 153 6.77 13.93 13.39
CA TYR A 153 6.19 13.46 12.12
C TYR A 153 7.18 12.61 11.32
N GLY A 154 8.45 13.03 11.27
CA GLY A 154 9.50 12.28 10.57
C GLY A 154 9.67 10.86 11.10
N LEU A 155 9.65 10.68 12.43
CA LEU A 155 9.75 9.36 13.05
C LEU A 155 8.55 8.47 12.73
N VAL A 156 7.34 9.03 12.73
CA VAL A 156 6.11 8.30 12.38
C VAL A 156 6.12 7.88 10.91
N PHE A 157 6.59 8.75 10.00
CA PHE A 157 6.76 8.40 8.59
C PHE A 157 7.80 7.31 8.36
N LEU A 158 8.91 7.33 9.10
CA LEU A 158 9.92 6.27 9.05
C LEU A 158 9.36 4.94 9.56
N ALA A 159 8.62 4.95 10.67
CA ALA A 159 7.96 3.75 11.19
C ALA A 159 6.96 3.18 10.16
N ALA A 160 6.17 4.04 9.53
CA ALA A 160 5.26 3.64 8.45
C ALA A 160 6.02 3.07 7.24
N ALA A 161 7.15 3.67 6.85
CA ALA A 161 7.99 3.16 5.76
C ALA A 161 8.52 1.75 6.06
N VAL A 162 8.97 1.48 7.29
CA VAL A 162 9.41 0.15 7.71
C VAL A 162 8.27 -0.87 7.62
N LEU A 163 7.05 -0.49 8.04
CA LEU A 163 5.88 -1.35 7.91
C LEU A 163 5.53 -1.67 6.45
N PHE A 164 5.67 -0.71 5.53
CA PHE A 164 5.49 -0.96 4.09
C PHE A 164 6.53 -1.90 3.52
N VAL A 165 7.80 -1.77 3.91
CA VAL A 165 8.87 -2.70 3.52
C VAL A 165 8.58 -4.10 4.06
N TRP A 166 8.15 -4.20 5.32
CA TRP A 166 7.80 -5.48 5.91
C TRP A 166 6.60 -6.13 5.20
N ALA A 167 5.55 -5.36 4.90
CA ALA A 167 4.42 -5.83 4.11
C ALA A 167 4.85 -6.33 2.72
N ALA A 168 5.74 -5.61 2.03
CA ALA A 168 6.29 -6.04 0.74
C ALA A 168 7.05 -7.36 0.84
N SER A 169 7.82 -7.59 1.92
CA SER A 169 8.56 -8.83 2.15
C SER A 169 7.64 -10.03 2.42
N LEU A 170 6.54 -9.81 3.15
CA LEU A 170 5.54 -10.87 3.39
C LEU A 170 4.88 -11.33 2.08
N ILE A 171 4.55 -10.40 1.20
CA ILE A 171 3.98 -10.73 -0.12
C ILE A 171 4.98 -11.53 -0.96
N PHE A 172 6.28 -11.23 -0.85
CA PHE A 172 7.33 -12.00 -1.54
C PHE A 172 7.36 -13.46 -1.08
N ASN A 173 7.29 -13.70 0.22
CA ASN A 173 7.33 -15.05 0.79
C ASN A 173 6.09 -15.87 0.40
N ILE A 174 4.90 -15.25 0.41
CA ILE A 174 3.65 -15.91 0.00
C ILE A 174 3.69 -16.31 -1.49
N ASP A 175 4.23 -15.45 -2.35
CA ASP A 175 4.34 -15.73 -3.78
C ASP A 175 5.30 -16.87 -4.09
N GLN A 176 6.40 -16.96 -3.34
CA GLN A 176 7.33 -18.10 -3.45
C GLN A 176 6.65 -19.41 -3.04
N GLN A 177 5.89 -19.43 -1.95
CA GLN A 177 5.19 -20.63 -1.49
C GLN A 177 4.14 -21.08 -2.52
N VAL A 178 3.32 -20.17 -3.02
CA VAL A 178 2.30 -20.48 -4.02
C VAL A 178 2.91 -20.99 -5.33
N ASN A 179 4.05 -20.45 -5.75
CA ASN A 179 4.75 -20.91 -6.94
C ASN A 179 5.40 -22.29 -6.74
N ALA A 180 5.89 -22.59 -5.54
CA ALA A 180 6.42 -23.91 -5.18
C ALA A 180 5.29 -24.96 -5.19
N ASP A 181 4.17 -24.70 -4.50
CA ASP A 181 3.01 -25.61 -4.45
C ASP A 181 2.42 -25.90 -5.85
N THR A 182 2.39 -24.87 -6.72
CA THR A 182 1.87 -25.02 -8.10
C THR A 182 2.81 -25.92 -8.93
N LYS A 183 4.12 -25.80 -8.72
CA LYS A 183 5.12 -26.59 -9.43
C LYS A 183 5.09 -28.05 -8.99
N ASP A 184 4.91 -28.30 -7.70
CA ASP A 184 4.81 -29.65 -7.15
C ASP A 184 3.53 -30.36 -7.62
N ALA A 185 2.39 -29.63 -7.65
CA ALA A 185 1.14 -30.15 -8.20
C ALA A 185 1.20 -30.46 -9.70
N ASP A 186 1.97 -29.71 -10.48
CA ASP A 186 2.15 -29.94 -11.93
C ASP A 186 3.04 -31.17 -12.18
N VAL A 187 4.05 -31.36 -11.35
CA VAL A 187 4.91 -32.55 -11.37
C VAL A 187 4.09 -33.81 -11.04
N ASP A 188 3.26 -33.75 -10.00
CA ASP A 188 2.45 -34.88 -9.55
C ASP A 188 1.40 -35.27 -10.59
N ASN A 189 0.75 -34.29 -11.25
CA ASN A 189 -0.16 -34.51 -12.36
C ASN A 189 0.55 -35.15 -13.58
N THR A 190 1.78 -34.75 -13.86
CA THR A 190 2.57 -35.29 -14.97
C THR A 190 2.94 -36.76 -14.70
N PHE A 191 3.32 -37.09 -13.46
CA PHE A 191 3.57 -38.48 -13.06
C PHE A 191 2.32 -39.36 -13.10
N ALA A 192 1.17 -38.83 -12.67
CA ALA A 192 -0.12 -39.53 -12.71
C ALA A 192 -0.60 -39.82 -14.14
N LEU A 193 -0.38 -38.88 -15.06
CA LEU A 193 -0.67 -39.08 -16.50
C LEU A 193 0.25 -40.13 -17.13
N LYS A 194 1.54 -40.11 -16.80
CA LYS A 194 2.51 -41.05 -17.32
C LYS A 194 2.23 -42.49 -16.86
N ASN A 195 1.74 -42.65 -15.64
CA ASN A 195 1.37 -43.96 -15.07
C ASN A 195 0.02 -44.51 -15.59
N LYS A 196 -0.81 -43.69 -16.24
CA LYS A 196 -2.06 -44.09 -16.88
C LYS A 196 -1.89 -44.49 -18.34
N LEU A 197 -0.78 -44.10 -18.97
CA LEU A 197 -0.50 -44.32 -20.40
C LEU A 197 0.51 -45.47 -20.65
N GLY A 198 1.14 -46.02 -19.64
CA GLY A 198 2.02 -47.20 -19.68
C GLY A 198 1.35 -48.41 -19.03
#